data_c4fcab0352d12a75e936ec7bf6584b0e
#
_entry.id   c4fcab0352d12a75e936ec7bf6584b0e
#
_cell.length_a   1.000
_cell.length_b   1.000
_cell.length_c   1.000
_cell.angle_alpha   90.00
_cell.angle_beta   90.00
_cell.angle_gamma   90.00
#
_symmetry.space_group_name_H-M   'P 1'
#
loop_
_entity.id
_entity.type
_entity.pdbx_description
1 polymer ?
#
loop_
_entity_poly.entity_id
_entity_poly.type
_entity_poly.pdbx_seq_one_letter_code
_entity_poly.pdbx_strand_id
1 'polypeptide(L)'
;MRKYVSVTIMTDRPVDQATNSEPERPGNATARHDNVALLSVATTVADRVTTSADIEERLRGVLRRLRLPMGLLERVAGVKERRNWGEGQTFQDAAIDAGRRAMAEAGIQPQDVGLLINTSVTRPHLEPSVAVRLHHGLGLPSSAINFDIANACLGFVNAMSVAAGMIDSGQIKYALVVDGEDADQVQLNTIDRLNQGGRNRKDFMSEFASLTLGSGAAAAVLGPADMHPGGHRIVGGVTRAATQWYDLCVGSVDGMFTDAKMLLKGGMELVVAAWNEARSHFDWADMDRYVLHQVSDVHTNAFVEAIGVPRDKVPTTYQRFGNVGPASIPITLADEVAGGRIRPGDRVFLGGVGSGINTAMMELRW
;
A
#
# COMPACT_ATOMS: atom_id res chain seq x y z
N MET A 1 -31.53 20.67 -24.09
CA MET A 1 -30.31 21.44 -24.45
C MET A 1 -29.81 22.20 -23.22
N ARG A 2 -28.78 21.70 -22.54
CA ARG A 2 -28.12 22.43 -21.44
C ARG A 2 -26.92 23.17 -22.03
N LYS A 3 -26.91 24.49 -21.92
CA LYS A 3 -25.79 25.35 -22.32
C LYS A 3 -24.70 25.24 -21.27
N TYR A 4 -23.53 24.74 -21.66
CA TYR A 4 -22.30 24.88 -20.86
C TYR A 4 -21.78 26.30 -21.03
N VAL A 5 -21.58 27.00 -19.93
CA VAL A 5 -20.88 28.29 -19.91
C VAL A 5 -19.41 28.00 -19.75
N SER A 6 -18.61 28.25 -20.78
CA SER A 6 -17.14 28.21 -20.73
C SER A 6 -16.65 29.55 -20.19
N VAL A 7 -15.93 29.52 -19.06
CA VAL A 7 -15.25 30.70 -18.52
C VAL A 7 -13.80 30.61 -18.98
N THR A 8 -13.45 31.46 -19.94
CA THR A 8 -12.06 31.66 -20.38
C THR A 8 -11.42 32.72 -19.48
N ILE A 9 -10.46 32.32 -18.66
CA ILE A 9 -9.64 33.26 -17.89
C ILE A 9 -8.51 33.73 -18.81
N MET A 10 -8.58 34.97 -19.31
CA MET A 10 -7.46 35.66 -19.97
C MET A 10 -6.56 36.25 -18.89
N THR A 11 -5.33 35.76 -18.78
CA THR A 11 -4.29 36.41 -18.00
C THR A 11 -3.22 36.93 -18.93
N ASP A 12 -3.36 38.18 -19.41
CA ASP A 12 -2.24 38.95 -19.93
C ASP A 12 -1.50 39.59 -18.75
N ARG A 13 -0.35 39.04 -18.36
CA ARG A 13 0.67 39.74 -17.57
C ARG A 13 1.99 39.71 -18.34
N PRO A 14 2.68 40.82 -18.47
CA PRO A 14 4.02 40.85 -19.08
C PRO A 14 4.98 40.02 -18.21
N VAL A 15 5.75 39.15 -18.84
CA VAL A 15 6.82 38.38 -18.22
C VAL A 15 7.99 39.33 -17.98
N ASP A 16 8.19 39.76 -16.74
CA ASP A 16 9.42 40.42 -16.29
C ASP A 16 10.53 39.35 -16.19
N GLN A 17 11.55 39.45 -17.02
CA GLN A 17 12.73 38.59 -16.99
C GLN A 17 13.65 39.01 -15.83
N ALA A 18 13.35 38.52 -14.63
CA ALA A 18 14.31 38.49 -13.54
C ALA A 18 14.94 37.08 -13.50
N THR A 19 16.22 36.99 -13.86
CA THR A 19 17.06 35.81 -13.71
C THR A 19 17.37 35.52 -12.24
N ASN A 20 16.40 35.00 -11.51
CA ASN A 20 16.63 34.25 -10.28
C ASN A 20 16.37 32.80 -10.64
N SER A 21 17.41 31.99 -10.69
CA SER A 21 17.30 30.53 -10.79
C SER A 21 16.66 30.01 -9.49
N GLU A 22 15.32 30.04 -9.45
CA GLU A 22 14.62 29.22 -8.48
C GLU A 22 15.00 27.75 -8.75
N PRO A 23 15.25 26.94 -7.69
CA PRO A 23 15.50 25.53 -7.89
C PRO A 23 14.33 24.94 -8.70
N GLU A 24 14.64 24.22 -9.76
CA GLU A 24 13.64 23.58 -10.62
C GLU A 24 12.67 22.80 -9.72
N ARG A 25 11.40 23.19 -9.74
CA ARG A 25 10.38 22.49 -8.97
C ARG A 25 10.25 21.08 -9.54
N PRO A 26 10.16 20.05 -8.68
CA PRO A 26 9.94 18.68 -9.14
C PRO A 26 8.72 18.65 -10.06
N GLY A 27 8.76 17.81 -11.09
CA GLY A 27 7.62 17.61 -11.99
C GLY A 27 6.37 17.08 -11.27
N ASN A 28 5.23 17.03 -11.96
CA ASN A 28 3.98 16.52 -11.43
C ASN A 28 4.17 15.14 -10.78
N ALA A 29 3.52 14.93 -9.62
CA ALA A 29 3.57 13.68 -8.85
C ALA A 29 5.00 13.24 -8.44
N THR A 30 5.95 14.20 -8.38
CA THR A 30 7.25 14.05 -7.73
C THR A 30 7.29 15.01 -6.55
N ALA A 31 7.48 14.49 -5.36
CA ALA A 31 7.50 15.27 -4.12
C ALA A 31 8.87 15.18 -3.44
N ARG A 32 9.32 16.28 -2.83
CA ARG A 32 10.40 16.33 -1.85
C ARG A 32 9.85 16.94 -0.57
N HIS A 33 10.33 16.45 0.56
CA HIS A 33 9.88 16.88 1.87
C HIS A 33 11.08 17.41 2.68
N ASP A 34 10.92 18.61 3.24
CA ASP A 34 11.99 19.29 3.95
C ASP A 34 11.93 19.04 5.47
N ASN A 35 10.74 18.93 6.04
CA ASN A 35 10.56 18.84 7.50
C ASN A 35 9.55 17.77 7.92
N VAL A 36 9.63 16.56 7.36
CA VAL A 36 8.71 15.45 7.72
C VAL A 36 9.49 14.22 8.12
N ALA A 37 9.03 13.55 9.19
CA ALA A 37 9.54 12.27 9.63
C ALA A 37 8.41 11.28 9.88
N LEU A 38 8.67 10.00 9.63
CA LEU A 38 7.97 8.86 10.17
C LEU A 38 8.43 8.69 11.63
N LEU A 39 7.50 8.80 12.58
CA LEU A 39 7.79 8.74 14.01
C LEU A 39 7.64 7.33 14.56
N SER A 40 6.72 6.57 14.00
CA SER A 40 6.47 5.17 14.36
C SER A 40 5.77 4.42 13.25
N VAL A 41 5.91 3.10 13.24
CA VAL A 41 5.12 2.17 12.44
C VAL A 41 4.75 0.97 13.30
N ALA A 42 3.45 0.74 13.51
CA ALA A 42 2.94 -0.36 14.32
C ALA A 42 1.98 -1.25 13.52
N THR A 43 1.85 -2.49 13.95
CA THR A 43 1.02 -3.49 13.25
C THR A 43 0.17 -4.28 14.22
N THR A 44 -0.99 -4.72 13.74
CA THR A 44 -1.82 -5.73 14.41
C THR A 44 -2.02 -6.87 13.44
N VAL A 45 -1.43 -8.01 13.76
CA VAL A 45 -1.45 -9.21 12.94
C VAL A 45 -2.64 -10.07 13.36
N ALA A 46 -3.39 -10.58 12.39
CA ALA A 46 -4.49 -11.51 12.64
C ALA A 46 -3.96 -12.87 13.14
N ASP A 47 -4.66 -13.46 14.11
CA ASP A 47 -4.17 -14.62 14.85
C ASP A 47 -4.37 -15.95 14.13
N ARG A 48 -5.48 -16.08 13.35
CA ARG A 48 -5.81 -17.32 12.66
C ARG A 48 -4.93 -17.51 11.43
N VAL A 49 -4.23 -18.64 11.40
CA VAL A 49 -3.41 -19.06 10.25
C VAL A 49 -4.25 -19.91 9.31
N THR A 50 -4.22 -19.59 8.03
CA THR A 50 -4.78 -20.41 6.95
C THR A 50 -3.66 -20.74 5.97
N THR A 51 -3.35 -22.02 5.80
CA THR A 51 -2.30 -22.46 4.87
C THR A 51 -2.81 -22.51 3.43
N SER A 52 -1.89 -22.45 2.47
CA SER A 52 -2.23 -22.71 1.06
C SER A 52 -2.79 -24.13 0.87
N ALA A 53 -2.31 -25.10 1.64
CA ALA A 53 -2.83 -26.46 1.63
C ALA A 53 -4.29 -26.54 2.11
N ASP A 54 -4.69 -25.78 3.13
CA ASP A 54 -6.09 -25.73 3.61
C ASP A 54 -7.03 -25.19 2.54
N ILE A 55 -6.62 -24.15 1.82
CA ILE A 55 -7.40 -23.58 0.71
C ILE A 55 -7.51 -24.59 -0.43
N GLU A 56 -6.40 -25.22 -0.81
CA GLU A 56 -6.38 -26.21 -1.88
C GLU A 56 -7.18 -27.47 -1.53
N GLU A 57 -7.22 -27.86 -0.26
CA GLU A 57 -8.07 -28.95 0.20
C GLU A 57 -9.56 -28.64 -0.05
N ARG A 58 -9.99 -27.42 0.24
CA ARG A 58 -11.37 -26.95 -0.05
C ARG A 58 -11.65 -26.88 -1.56
N LEU A 59 -10.61 -26.75 -2.39
CA LEU A 59 -10.68 -26.71 -3.85
C LEU A 59 -10.26 -28.03 -4.51
N ARG A 60 -10.03 -29.12 -3.76
CA ARG A 60 -9.53 -30.42 -4.26
C ARG A 60 -10.33 -30.92 -5.49
N GLY A 61 -11.66 -30.84 -5.44
CA GLY A 61 -12.54 -31.23 -6.54
C GLY A 61 -12.32 -30.41 -7.80
N VAL A 62 -12.12 -29.10 -7.63
CA VAL A 62 -11.85 -28.14 -8.73
C VAL A 62 -10.50 -28.42 -9.34
N LEU A 63 -9.45 -28.52 -8.51
CA LEU A 63 -8.08 -28.77 -8.97
C LEU A 63 -8.00 -30.07 -9.78
N ARG A 64 -8.62 -31.15 -9.28
CA ARG A 64 -8.70 -32.45 -9.98
C ARG A 64 -9.44 -32.32 -11.33
N ARG A 65 -10.62 -31.67 -11.36
CA ARG A 65 -11.40 -31.44 -12.57
C ARG A 65 -10.61 -30.65 -13.62
N LEU A 66 -9.89 -29.63 -13.20
CA LEU A 66 -9.08 -28.77 -14.07
C LEU A 66 -7.69 -29.36 -14.39
N ARG A 67 -7.36 -30.54 -13.84
CA ARG A 67 -6.03 -31.19 -13.95
C ARG A 67 -4.91 -30.24 -13.49
N LEU A 68 -5.15 -29.53 -12.39
CA LEU A 68 -4.17 -28.69 -11.69
C LEU A 68 -3.61 -29.48 -10.51
N PRO A 69 -2.30 -29.40 -10.21
CA PRO A 69 -1.72 -30.14 -9.10
C PRO A 69 -2.01 -29.45 -7.77
N MET A 70 -2.01 -30.21 -6.69
CA MET A 70 -1.90 -29.67 -5.33
C MET A 70 -0.54 -28.98 -5.13
N GLY A 71 -0.45 -28.04 -4.19
CA GLY A 71 0.72 -27.19 -3.97
C GLY A 71 0.88 -26.08 -5.01
N LEU A 72 -0.18 -25.78 -5.78
CA LEU A 72 -0.16 -24.76 -6.82
C LEU A 72 0.00 -23.35 -6.25
N LEU A 73 -0.73 -23.02 -5.17
CA LEU A 73 -0.68 -21.69 -4.54
C LEU A 73 0.72 -21.37 -4.03
N GLU A 74 1.33 -22.29 -3.31
CA GLU A 74 2.69 -22.08 -2.81
C GLU A 74 3.70 -22.01 -3.97
N ARG A 75 3.61 -22.94 -4.93
CA ARG A 75 4.57 -23.00 -6.05
C ARG A 75 4.50 -21.81 -7.00
N VAL A 76 3.31 -21.24 -7.23
CA VAL A 76 3.13 -20.12 -8.17
C VAL A 76 3.33 -18.77 -7.49
N ALA A 77 2.78 -18.60 -6.28
CA ALA A 77 2.84 -17.33 -5.57
C ALA A 77 3.93 -17.26 -4.48
N GLY A 78 4.47 -18.41 -4.03
CA GLY A 78 5.37 -18.45 -2.88
C GLY A 78 4.64 -18.30 -1.54
N VAL A 79 3.31 -18.15 -1.53
CA VAL A 79 2.50 -17.95 -0.32
C VAL A 79 2.28 -19.30 0.35
N LYS A 80 2.87 -19.51 1.53
CA LYS A 80 2.70 -20.74 2.32
C LYS A 80 1.48 -20.65 3.21
N GLU A 81 1.32 -19.51 3.86
CA GLU A 81 0.21 -19.23 4.76
C GLU A 81 -0.21 -17.77 4.66
N ARG A 82 -1.38 -17.46 5.17
CA ARG A 82 -1.88 -16.11 5.37
C ARG A 82 -2.56 -16.01 6.72
N ARG A 83 -2.81 -14.79 7.13
CA ARG A 83 -3.50 -14.49 8.38
C ARG A 83 -4.93 -14.10 8.08
N ASN A 84 -5.82 -14.47 8.99
CA ASN A 84 -7.23 -14.15 8.92
C ASN A 84 -7.71 -13.75 10.32
N TRP A 85 -8.71 -12.89 10.40
CA TRP A 85 -9.26 -12.48 11.69
C TRP A 85 -9.99 -13.65 12.38
N GLY A 86 -9.91 -13.70 13.70
CA GLY A 86 -10.68 -14.62 14.52
C GLY A 86 -12.15 -14.20 14.62
N GLU A 87 -12.98 -15.08 15.19
CA GLU A 87 -14.40 -14.79 15.40
C GLU A 87 -14.56 -13.54 16.28
N GLY A 88 -15.41 -12.61 15.84
CA GLY A 88 -15.66 -11.33 16.53
C GLY A 88 -14.59 -10.26 16.35
N GLN A 89 -13.47 -10.56 15.70
CA GLN A 89 -12.46 -9.56 15.35
C GLN A 89 -12.82 -8.90 14.01
N THR A 90 -12.66 -7.58 13.92
CA THR A 90 -12.85 -6.85 12.67
C THR A 90 -11.56 -6.16 12.24
N PHE A 91 -11.41 -5.98 10.94
CA PHE A 91 -10.27 -5.21 10.41
C PHE A 91 -10.22 -3.78 10.95
N GLN A 92 -11.38 -3.18 11.24
CA GLN A 92 -11.47 -1.83 11.80
C GLN A 92 -10.96 -1.79 13.26
N ASP A 93 -11.30 -2.78 14.09
CA ASP A 93 -10.82 -2.85 15.47
C ASP A 93 -9.31 -3.10 15.50
N ALA A 94 -8.80 -3.91 14.57
CA ALA A 94 -7.37 -4.13 14.40
C ALA A 94 -6.65 -2.87 13.92
N ALA A 95 -7.24 -2.12 12.98
CA ALA A 95 -6.72 -0.83 12.52
C ALA A 95 -6.67 0.22 13.67
N ILE A 96 -7.71 0.24 14.52
CA ILE A 96 -7.74 1.08 15.73
C ILE A 96 -6.62 0.66 16.71
N ASP A 97 -6.41 -0.63 16.92
CA ASP A 97 -5.33 -1.12 17.79
C ASP A 97 -3.95 -0.73 17.24
N ALA A 98 -3.71 -0.94 15.94
CA ALA A 98 -2.47 -0.51 15.28
C ALA A 98 -2.25 1.01 15.42
N GLY A 99 -3.31 1.81 15.24
CA GLY A 99 -3.26 3.26 15.42
C GLY A 99 -2.91 3.68 16.84
N ARG A 100 -3.49 3.03 17.85
CA ARG A 100 -3.16 3.28 19.27
C ARG A 100 -1.71 2.95 19.58
N ARG A 101 -1.21 1.81 19.08
CA ARG A 101 0.19 1.41 19.26
C ARG A 101 1.13 2.41 18.58
N ALA A 102 0.85 2.80 17.34
CA ALA A 102 1.67 3.78 16.63
C ALA A 102 1.73 5.12 17.37
N MET A 103 0.59 5.64 17.86
CA MET A 103 0.59 6.87 18.66
C MET A 103 1.38 6.72 19.97
N ALA A 104 1.23 5.58 20.68
CA ALA A 104 1.95 5.32 21.92
C ALA A 104 3.47 5.25 21.71
N GLU A 105 3.93 4.56 20.65
CA GLU A 105 5.33 4.45 20.25
C GLU A 105 5.93 5.80 19.85
N ALA A 106 5.15 6.65 19.17
CA ALA A 106 5.55 8.01 18.80
C ALA A 106 5.49 9.00 19.98
N GLY A 107 4.89 8.64 21.11
CA GLY A 107 4.63 9.55 22.24
C GLY A 107 3.60 10.64 21.93
N ILE A 108 2.70 10.39 20.96
CA ILE A 108 1.68 11.35 20.50
C ILE A 108 0.34 11.00 21.11
N GLN A 109 -0.35 12.01 21.65
CA GLN A 109 -1.70 11.84 22.20
C GLN A 109 -2.76 11.98 21.10
N PRO A 110 -3.94 11.37 21.24
CA PRO A 110 -5.04 11.54 20.28
C PRO A 110 -5.34 13.01 19.96
N GLN A 111 -5.24 13.90 20.95
CA GLN A 111 -5.52 15.34 20.83
C GLN A 111 -4.48 16.09 19.96
N ASP A 112 -3.31 15.51 19.73
CA ASP A 112 -2.26 16.09 18.91
C ASP A 112 -2.46 15.81 17.42
N VAL A 113 -3.25 14.78 17.10
CA VAL A 113 -3.47 14.34 15.70
C VAL A 113 -4.37 15.34 14.97
N GLY A 114 -3.84 15.91 13.89
CA GLY A 114 -4.58 16.83 13.01
C GLY A 114 -5.20 16.16 11.78
N LEU A 115 -4.74 14.95 11.44
CA LEU A 115 -5.20 14.23 10.26
C LEU A 115 -5.18 12.72 10.49
N LEU A 116 -6.29 12.04 10.16
CA LEU A 116 -6.39 10.60 10.02
C LEU A 116 -6.67 10.24 8.57
N ILE A 117 -5.83 9.40 7.97
CA ILE A 117 -6.09 8.81 6.65
C ILE A 117 -6.22 7.30 6.81
N ASN A 118 -7.36 6.76 6.40
CA ASN A 118 -7.52 5.32 6.23
C ASN A 118 -7.20 4.91 4.79
N THR A 119 -6.51 3.79 4.62
CA THR A 119 -6.06 3.33 3.29
C THR A 119 -6.63 1.97 2.90
N SER A 120 -7.52 1.40 3.71
CA SER A 120 -8.10 0.07 3.50
C SER A 120 -8.80 -0.04 2.15
N VAL A 121 -8.51 -1.12 1.43
CA VAL A 121 -9.30 -1.56 0.29
C VAL A 121 -10.59 -2.22 0.78
N THR A 122 -10.51 -2.94 1.88
CA THR A 122 -11.67 -3.56 2.55
C THR A 122 -12.65 -2.49 3.01
N ARG A 123 -13.94 -2.66 2.65
CA ARG A 123 -15.02 -1.74 3.00
C ARG A 123 -16.26 -2.50 3.46
N PRO A 124 -16.81 -2.17 4.64
CA PRO A 124 -18.05 -2.80 5.11
C PRO A 124 -19.30 -2.20 4.45
N HIS A 125 -19.18 -0.96 3.95
CA HIS A 125 -20.24 -0.18 3.32
C HIS A 125 -19.62 0.92 2.43
N LEU A 126 -20.43 1.52 1.57
CA LEU A 126 -19.97 2.60 0.69
C LEU A 126 -19.85 3.93 1.44
N GLU A 127 -20.71 4.17 2.44
CA GLU A 127 -20.87 5.43 3.16
C GLU A 127 -21.31 5.16 4.61
N PRO A 128 -20.72 5.83 5.60
CA PRO A 128 -19.63 6.80 5.53
C PRO A 128 -18.26 6.13 5.22
N SER A 129 -17.20 6.97 5.09
CA SER A 129 -15.82 6.47 4.94
C SER A 129 -15.41 5.61 6.14
N VAL A 130 -14.49 4.65 5.94
CA VAL A 130 -13.95 3.82 7.04
C VAL A 130 -13.24 4.70 8.07
N ALA A 131 -12.57 5.76 7.65
CA ALA A 131 -11.87 6.71 8.52
C ALA A 131 -12.74 7.26 9.64
N VAL A 132 -14.06 7.45 9.43
CA VAL A 132 -15.00 7.96 10.46
C VAL A 132 -15.07 7.03 11.68
N ARG A 133 -15.16 5.71 11.45
CA ARG A 133 -15.17 4.73 12.56
C ARG A 133 -13.82 4.70 13.27
N LEU A 134 -12.72 4.76 12.52
CA LEU A 134 -11.38 4.75 13.10
C LEU A 134 -11.14 6.01 13.93
N HIS A 135 -11.53 7.18 13.41
CA HIS A 135 -11.45 8.47 14.12
C HIS A 135 -12.16 8.41 15.48
N HIS A 136 -13.41 7.92 15.49
CA HIS A 136 -14.19 7.74 16.72
C HIS A 136 -13.51 6.73 17.66
N GLY A 137 -13.10 5.56 17.16
CA GLY A 137 -12.48 4.49 17.96
C GLY A 137 -11.13 4.87 18.56
N LEU A 138 -10.39 5.77 17.91
CA LEU A 138 -9.12 6.31 18.39
C LEU A 138 -9.30 7.50 19.36
N GLY A 139 -10.52 8.03 19.50
CA GLY A 139 -10.79 9.18 20.37
C GLY A 139 -10.15 10.48 19.87
N LEU A 140 -10.04 10.64 18.53
CA LEU A 140 -9.45 11.84 17.97
C LEU A 140 -10.37 13.06 18.15
N PRO A 141 -9.80 14.28 18.21
CA PRO A 141 -10.60 15.50 18.42
C PRO A 141 -11.39 15.86 17.15
N SER A 142 -12.48 16.59 17.32
CA SER A 142 -13.32 17.06 16.22
C SER A 142 -12.59 17.99 15.24
N SER A 143 -11.43 18.51 15.61
CA SER A 143 -10.53 19.28 14.75
C SER A 143 -9.66 18.42 13.85
N ALA A 144 -9.55 17.11 14.08
CA ALA A 144 -8.80 16.21 13.22
C ALA A 144 -9.58 15.92 11.93
N ILE A 145 -8.97 16.21 10.80
CA ILE A 145 -9.50 15.87 9.48
C ILE A 145 -9.45 14.35 9.29
N ASN A 146 -10.47 13.76 8.67
CA ASN A 146 -10.47 12.32 8.39
C ASN A 146 -11.09 12.00 7.02
N PHE A 147 -10.46 11.08 6.27
CA PHE A 147 -10.94 10.58 4.98
C PHE A 147 -10.23 9.29 4.59
N ASP A 148 -10.75 8.61 3.55
CA ASP A 148 -10.12 7.43 2.95
C ASP A 148 -9.31 7.82 1.70
N ILE A 149 -8.14 7.20 1.52
CA ILE A 149 -7.40 7.18 0.25
C ILE A 149 -7.46 5.78 -0.33
N ALA A 150 -8.27 5.59 -1.37
CA ALA A 150 -8.39 4.34 -2.08
C ALA A 150 -7.50 4.34 -3.34
N ASN A 151 -6.31 3.77 -3.24
CA ASN A 151 -5.44 3.53 -4.39
C ASN A 151 -4.85 2.12 -4.38
N ALA A 152 -5.74 1.13 -4.24
CA ALA A 152 -5.38 -0.27 -4.16
C ALA A 152 -4.16 -0.49 -3.23
N CYS A 153 -3.20 -1.32 -3.61
CA CYS A 153 -2.04 -1.67 -2.80
C CYS A 153 -1.10 -0.49 -2.44
N LEU A 154 -1.30 0.68 -3.04
CA LEU A 154 -0.46 1.85 -2.85
C LEU A 154 -1.05 2.89 -1.90
N GLY A 155 -2.28 2.66 -1.42
CA GLY A 155 -2.99 3.59 -0.56
C GLY A 155 -2.14 4.12 0.59
N PHE A 156 -1.39 3.23 1.27
CA PHE A 156 -0.57 3.61 2.43
C PHE A 156 0.58 4.57 2.07
N VAL A 157 1.35 4.26 1.03
CA VAL A 157 2.46 5.12 0.58
C VAL A 157 1.94 6.45 0.04
N ASN A 158 0.83 6.43 -0.69
CA ASN A 158 0.19 7.67 -1.16
C ASN A 158 -0.34 8.52 0.00
N ALA A 159 -0.94 7.90 1.02
CA ALA A 159 -1.40 8.59 2.22
C ALA A 159 -0.23 9.22 2.98
N MET A 160 0.91 8.52 3.11
CA MET A 160 2.13 9.10 3.69
C MET A 160 2.58 10.33 2.91
N SER A 161 2.56 10.28 1.57
CA SER A 161 2.95 11.43 0.73
C SER A 161 2.00 12.62 0.88
N VAL A 162 0.67 12.38 0.93
CA VAL A 162 -0.34 13.44 1.17
C VAL A 162 -0.14 14.06 2.55
N ALA A 163 -0.03 13.23 3.58
CA ALA A 163 0.20 13.68 4.96
C ALA A 163 1.50 14.48 5.08
N ALA A 164 2.58 14.02 4.43
CA ALA A 164 3.86 14.71 4.40
C ALA A 164 3.75 16.13 3.79
N GLY A 165 3.03 16.28 2.67
CA GLY A 165 2.78 17.59 2.08
C GLY A 165 1.97 18.52 2.99
N MET A 166 1.00 18.00 3.73
CA MET A 166 0.22 18.79 4.69
C MET A 166 1.04 19.21 5.93
N ILE A 167 1.98 18.37 6.38
CA ILE A 167 2.91 18.71 7.48
C ILE A 167 3.91 19.77 6.99
N ASP A 168 4.55 19.58 5.84
CA ASP A 168 5.52 20.54 5.27
C ASP A 168 4.91 21.93 5.04
N SER A 169 3.62 21.97 4.64
CA SER A 169 2.90 23.24 4.44
C SER A 169 2.39 23.87 5.74
N GLY A 170 2.56 23.21 6.90
CA GLY A 170 2.10 23.68 8.19
C GLY A 170 0.58 23.63 8.41
N GLN A 171 -0.17 22.91 7.55
CA GLN A 171 -1.62 22.74 7.72
C GLN A 171 -1.96 21.88 8.93
N ILE A 172 -1.13 20.87 9.20
CA ILE A 172 -1.25 19.97 10.34
C ILE A 172 0.10 19.72 10.97
N LYS A 173 0.12 19.34 12.25
CA LYS A 173 1.35 18.97 12.95
C LYS A 173 1.61 17.47 12.89
N TYR A 174 0.62 16.66 13.23
CA TYR A 174 0.73 15.21 13.19
C TYR A 174 -0.35 14.58 12.34
N ALA A 175 0.05 13.54 11.60
CA ALA A 175 -0.86 12.70 10.84
C ALA A 175 -0.76 11.24 11.30
N LEU A 176 -1.89 10.56 11.31
CA LEU A 176 -2.00 9.13 11.52
C LEU A 176 -2.51 8.48 10.22
N VAL A 177 -1.68 7.68 9.59
CA VAL A 177 -2.05 6.85 8.44
C VAL A 177 -2.35 5.46 8.96
N VAL A 178 -3.51 4.91 8.63
CA VAL A 178 -4.00 3.62 9.15
C VAL A 178 -4.51 2.76 8.02
N ASP A 179 -4.25 1.48 8.11
CA ASP A 179 -4.76 0.45 7.20
C ASP A 179 -5.28 -0.74 7.99
N GLY A 180 -6.35 -1.36 7.49
CA GLY A 180 -6.84 -2.64 7.97
C GLY A 180 -7.47 -3.41 6.83
N GLU A 181 -7.06 -4.68 6.65
CA GLU A 181 -7.53 -5.53 5.58
C GLU A 181 -8.15 -6.82 6.10
N ASP A 182 -9.22 -7.25 5.43
CA ASP A 182 -9.89 -8.53 5.67
C ASP A 182 -10.05 -9.29 4.36
N ALA A 183 -9.36 -10.41 4.27
CA ALA A 183 -9.38 -11.28 3.09
C ALA A 183 -10.45 -12.38 3.16
N ASP A 184 -11.07 -12.62 4.32
CA ASP A 184 -11.91 -13.79 4.57
C ASP A 184 -13.08 -13.87 3.60
N GLN A 185 -13.88 -12.82 3.50
CA GLN A 185 -15.09 -12.86 2.68
C GLN A 185 -14.77 -13.05 1.20
N VAL A 186 -13.75 -12.36 0.68
CA VAL A 186 -13.32 -12.48 -0.72
C VAL A 186 -12.81 -13.89 -1.01
N GLN A 187 -12.04 -14.49 -0.10
CA GLN A 187 -11.54 -15.86 -0.25
C GLN A 187 -12.68 -16.89 -0.20
N LEU A 188 -13.59 -16.76 0.76
CA LEU A 188 -14.74 -17.66 0.89
C LEU A 188 -15.62 -17.61 -0.35
N ASN A 189 -16.00 -16.43 -0.80
CA ASN A 189 -16.81 -16.24 -1.99
C ASN A 189 -16.12 -16.79 -3.24
N THR A 190 -14.80 -16.63 -3.36
CA THR A 190 -14.02 -17.18 -4.47
C THR A 190 -14.00 -18.70 -4.45
N ILE A 191 -13.76 -19.32 -3.28
CA ILE A 191 -13.77 -20.79 -3.11
C ILE A 191 -15.15 -21.35 -3.47
N ASP A 192 -16.21 -20.75 -2.98
CA ASP A 192 -17.58 -21.19 -3.23
C ASP A 192 -17.94 -21.07 -4.72
N ARG A 193 -17.58 -19.97 -5.37
CA ARG A 193 -17.82 -19.77 -6.80
C ARG A 193 -17.03 -20.75 -7.66
N LEU A 194 -15.79 -21.05 -7.33
CA LEU A 194 -14.98 -22.05 -8.03
C LEU A 194 -15.55 -23.46 -7.87
N ASN A 195 -16.13 -23.78 -6.70
CA ASN A 195 -16.76 -25.07 -6.41
C ASN A 195 -18.10 -25.28 -7.11
N GLN A 196 -18.84 -24.23 -7.44
CA GLN A 196 -20.14 -24.31 -8.14
C GLN A 196 -20.07 -24.98 -9.53
N GLY A 197 -18.89 -25.13 -10.10
CA GLY A 197 -18.68 -25.77 -11.40
C GLY A 197 -18.74 -24.80 -12.59
N GLY A 198 -18.60 -25.37 -13.81
CA GLY A 198 -18.63 -24.58 -15.04
C GLY A 198 -17.37 -23.75 -15.33
N ARG A 199 -16.46 -23.64 -14.39
CA ARG A 199 -15.21 -22.85 -14.53
C ARG A 199 -14.12 -23.66 -15.22
N ASN A 200 -13.38 -23.02 -16.12
CA ASN A 200 -12.22 -23.58 -16.80
C ASN A 200 -10.90 -23.12 -16.13
N ARG A 201 -9.75 -23.50 -16.70
CA ARG A 201 -8.44 -23.11 -16.14
C ARG A 201 -8.20 -21.60 -16.22
N LYS A 202 -8.68 -20.92 -17.25
CA LYS A 202 -8.52 -19.46 -17.39
C LYS A 202 -9.30 -18.76 -16.29
N ASP A 203 -10.54 -19.18 -16.04
CA ASP A 203 -11.36 -18.63 -14.95
C ASP A 203 -10.69 -18.83 -13.59
N PHE A 204 -10.17 -20.03 -13.31
CA PHE A 204 -9.43 -20.32 -12.08
C PHE A 204 -8.22 -19.39 -11.93
N MET A 205 -7.43 -19.20 -12.99
CA MET A 205 -6.23 -18.37 -12.95
C MET A 205 -6.57 -16.88 -12.82
N SER A 206 -7.69 -16.41 -13.37
CA SER A 206 -8.14 -15.03 -13.20
C SER A 206 -8.60 -14.71 -11.77
N GLU A 207 -9.05 -15.70 -11.02
CA GLU A 207 -9.47 -15.59 -9.62
C GLU A 207 -8.36 -15.97 -8.62
N PHE A 208 -7.20 -16.44 -9.13
CA PHE A 208 -6.10 -16.97 -8.33
C PHE A 208 -5.57 -15.97 -7.29
N ALA A 209 -5.52 -14.68 -7.63
CA ALA A 209 -5.03 -13.63 -6.75
C ALA A 209 -5.85 -13.53 -5.45
N SER A 210 -7.17 -13.72 -5.51
CA SER A 210 -8.05 -13.74 -4.32
C SER A 210 -7.65 -14.79 -3.28
N LEU A 211 -7.11 -15.93 -3.74
CA LEU A 211 -6.70 -17.04 -2.88
C LEU A 211 -5.37 -16.78 -2.17
N THR A 212 -4.64 -15.74 -2.56
CA THR A 212 -3.35 -15.36 -1.97
C THR A 212 -3.42 -14.14 -1.05
N LEU A 213 -4.59 -13.52 -0.92
CA LEU A 213 -4.82 -12.40 -0.01
C LEU A 213 -4.63 -12.82 1.45
N GLY A 214 -4.37 -11.87 2.32
CA GLY A 214 -4.29 -12.05 3.76
C GLY A 214 -4.88 -10.85 4.51
N SER A 215 -5.18 -11.05 5.78
CA SER A 215 -5.69 -10.03 6.69
C SER A 215 -4.58 -9.49 7.59
N GLY A 216 -4.65 -8.22 7.93
CA GLY A 216 -3.72 -7.55 8.82
C GLY A 216 -4.04 -6.07 8.94
N ALA A 217 -3.41 -5.40 9.87
CA ALA A 217 -3.54 -3.96 10.04
C ALA A 217 -2.18 -3.33 10.34
N ALA A 218 -2.03 -2.08 9.92
CA ALA A 218 -0.83 -1.28 10.18
C ALA A 218 -1.20 0.19 10.37
N ALA A 219 -0.37 0.91 11.10
CA ALA A 219 -0.49 2.35 11.26
C ALA A 219 0.88 3.01 11.33
N ALA A 220 0.96 4.25 10.88
CA ALA A 220 2.15 5.09 10.96
C ALA A 220 1.79 6.49 11.45
N VAL A 221 2.61 7.04 12.35
CA VAL A 221 2.54 8.44 12.78
C VAL A 221 3.60 9.24 12.03
N LEU A 222 3.19 10.33 11.41
CA LEU A 222 4.07 11.30 10.78
C LEU A 222 4.01 12.62 11.53
N GLY A 223 5.13 13.33 11.59
CA GLY A 223 5.23 14.63 12.24
C GLY A 223 6.43 15.46 11.76
N PRO A 224 6.62 16.70 12.27
CA PRO A 224 7.72 17.55 11.91
C PRO A 224 9.08 16.97 12.34
N ALA A 225 10.03 16.88 11.42
CA ALA A 225 11.33 16.27 11.69
C ALA A 225 12.19 17.11 12.65
N ASP A 226 12.09 18.42 12.61
CA ASP A 226 12.81 19.36 13.51
C ASP A 226 12.38 19.22 14.97
N MET A 227 11.14 18.78 15.22
CA MET A 227 10.63 18.50 16.57
C MET A 227 10.96 17.08 17.05
N HIS A 228 11.36 16.18 16.15
CA HIS A 228 11.61 14.77 16.43
C HIS A 228 12.96 14.31 15.85
N PRO A 229 14.09 14.69 16.49
CA PRO A 229 15.44 14.33 16.00
C PRO A 229 15.69 12.83 15.84
N GLY A 230 14.94 11.98 16.57
CA GLY A 230 14.99 10.53 16.42
C GLY A 230 14.01 9.94 15.40
N GLY A 231 13.24 10.79 14.72
CA GLY A 231 12.31 10.36 13.67
C GLY A 231 13.03 10.06 12.35
N HIS A 232 12.41 9.19 11.55
CA HIS A 232 12.97 8.73 10.29
C HIS A 232 12.52 9.67 9.15
N ARG A 233 13.45 10.41 8.56
CA ARG A 233 13.16 11.43 7.55
C ARG A 233 12.45 10.84 6.33
N ILE A 234 11.33 11.43 5.94
CA ILE A 234 10.71 11.19 4.63
C ILE A 234 11.36 12.15 3.63
N VAL A 235 12.16 11.61 2.72
CA VAL A 235 12.92 12.43 1.75
C VAL A 235 12.02 12.89 0.60
N GLY A 236 11.12 12.01 0.17
CA GLY A 236 10.22 12.28 -0.94
C GLY A 236 9.94 11.04 -1.78
N GLY A 237 9.35 11.23 -2.94
CA GLY A 237 8.97 10.13 -3.78
C GLY A 237 8.37 10.53 -5.12
N VAL A 238 8.01 9.52 -5.91
CA VAL A 238 7.33 9.68 -7.19
C VAL A 238 6.12 8.76 -7.26
N THR A 239 5.07 9.23 -7.92
CA THR A 239 3.88 8.43 -8.25
C THR A 239 3.59 8.58 -9.74
N ARG A 240 3.33 7.47 -10.42
CA ARG A 240 3.00 7.45 -11.86
C ARG A 240 1.84 6.51 -12.10
N ALA A 241 1.12 6.74 -13.21
CA ALA A 241 -0.08 5.98 -13.58
C ALA A 241 -0.02 5.53 -15.04
N ALA A 242 -0.54 4.34 -15.31
CA ALA A 242 -0.78 3.76 -16.63
C ALA A 242 -2.25 3.32 -16.72
N THR A 243 -3.16 4.31 -16.67
CA THR A 243 -4.61 4.09 -16.52
C THR A 243 -5.29 3.49 -17.73
N GLN A 244 -4.61 3.36 -18.88
CA GLN A 244 -5.07 2.53 -20.00
C GLN A 244 -5.24 1.05 -19.64
N TRP A 245 -4.72 0.61 -18.48
CA TRP A 245 -4.76 -0.74 -17.95
C TRP A 245 -5.69 -0.88 -16.73
N TYR A 246 -6.70 -0.01 -16.58
CA TYR A 246 -7.55 0.10 -15.39
C TYR A 246 -8.38 -1.15 -15.10
N ASP A 247 -8.62 -2.00 -16.09
CA ASP A 247 -9.47 -3.19 -16.03
C ASP A 247 -8.70 -4.51 -15.87
N LEU A 248 -7.36 -4.47 -15.80
CA LEU A 248 -6.54 -5.69 -15.65
C LEU A 248 -6.66 -6.35 -14.27
N CYS A 249 -7.06 -5.59 -13.26
CA CYS A 249 -7.31 -6.10 -11.92
C CYS A 249 -8.50 -5.36 -11.31
N VAL A 250 -9.62 -6.04 -11.20
CA VAL A 250 -10.86 -5.50 -10.66
C VAL A 250 -11.34 -6.37 -9.51
N GLY A 251 -11.51 -5.78 -8.34
CA GLY A 251 -11.93 -6.46 -7.12
C GLY A 251 -13.22 -5.91 -6.52
N SER A 252 -14.01 -6.79 -5.93
CA SER A 252 -15.18 -6.51 -5.10
C SER A 252 -15.21 -7.50 -3.93
N VAL A 253 -16.19 -7.36 -3.04
CA VAL A 253 -16.43 -8.33 -1.96
C VAL A 253 -16.76 -9.74 -2.48
N ASP A 254 -17.30 -9.82 -3.70
CA ASP A 254 -17.65 -11.10 -4.32
C ASP A 254 -16.44 -11.83 -4.90
N GLY A 255 -15.38 -11.10 -5.28
CA GLY A 255 -14.16 -11.70 -5.82
C GLY A 255 -13.30 -10.70 -6.57
N MET A 256 -12.14 -11.17 -6.99
CA MET A 256 -11.20 -10.37 -7.75
C MET A 256 -10.83 -11.09 -9.05
N PHE A 257 -10.87 -10.37 -10.15
CA PHE A 257 -10.46 -10.84 -11.47
C PHE A 257 -9.18 -10.14 -11.88
N THR A 258 -8.15 -10.93 -12.22
CA THR A 258 -6.84 -10.39 -12.54
C THR A 258 -6.28 -11.05 -13.81
N ASP A 259 -5.94 -10.25 -14.81
CA ASP A 259 -4.99 -10.67 -15.85
C ASP A 259 -3.56 -10.48 -15.31
N ALA A 260 -3.10 -11.47 -14.53
CA ALA A 260 -1.81 -11.40 -13.84
C ALA A 260 -0.63 -11.19 -14.79
N LYS A 261 -0.68 -11.74 -16.03
CA LYS A 261 0.39 -11.61 -17.01
C LYS A 261 0.49 -10.18 -17.55
N MET A 262 -0.65 -9.60 -17.94
CA MET A 262 -0.67 -8.24 -18.47
C MET A 262 -0.44 -7.21 -17.36
N LEU A 263 -0.96 -7.45 -16.16
CA LEU A 263 -0.72 -6.62 -14.99
C LEU A 263 0.78 -6.56 -14.64
N LEU A 264 1.46 -7.72 -14.62
CA LEU A 264 2.90 -7.78 -14.38
C LEU A 264 3.68 -7.03 -15.46
N LYS A 265 3.37 -7.27 -16.73
CA LYS A 265 4.04 -6.60 -17.86
C LYS A 265 3.86 -5.08 -17.79
N GLY A 266 2.63 -4.60 -17.78
CA GLY A 266 2.34 -3.15 -17.74
C GLY A 266 2.84 -2.48 -16.45
N GLY A 267 2.79 -3.20 -15.33
CA GLY A 267 3.35 -2.73 -14.06
C GLY A 267 4.86 -2.53 -14.12
N MET A 268 5.62 -3.48 -14.69
CA MET A 268 7.08 -3.36 -14.81
C MET A 268 7.49 -2.29 -15.82
N GLU A 269 6.77 -2.13 -16.92
CA GLU A 269 6.99 -1.02 -17.86
C GLU A 269 6.83 0.33 -17.16
N LEU A 270 5.78 0.49 -16.34
CA LEU A 270 5.54 1.70 -15.57
C LEU A 270 6.61 1.93 -14.50
N VAL A 271 7.03 0.87 -13.79
CA VAL A 271 8.10 0.91 -12.78
C VAL A 271 9.40 1.40 -13.39
N VAL A 272 9.82 0.84 -14.53
CA VAL A 272 11.07 1.25 -15.22
C VAL A 272 10.99 2.71 -15.65
N ALA A 273 9.86 3.15 -16.20
CA ALA A 273 9.68 4.53 -16.62
C ALA A 273 9.78 5.50 -15.41
N ALA A 274 9.04 5.20 -14.32
CA ALA A 274 9.05 5.99 -13.10
C ALA A 274 10.43 6.00 -12.41
N TRP A 275 11.11 4.86 -12.37
CA TRP A 275 12.47 4.73 -11.82
C TRP A 275 13.49 5.57 -12.58
N ASN A 276 13.46 5.52 -13.92
CA ASN A 276 14.37 6.30 -14.75
C ASN A 276 14.13 7.82 -14.65
N GLU A 277 12.87 8.22 -14.57
CA GLU A 277 12.51 9.61 -14.34
C GLU A 277 12.94 10.10 -12.95
N ALA A 278 12.76 9.27 -11.93
CA ALA A 278 13.14 9.57 -10.56
C ALA A 278 14.65 9.82 -10.38
N ARG A 279 15.50 9.26 -11.25
CA ARG A 279 16.98 9.41 -11.15
C ARG A 279 17.46 10.87 -11.21
N SER A 280 16.70 11.77 -11.81
CA SER A 280 17.03 13.20 -11.80
C SER A 280 16.83 13.87 -10.43
N HIS A 281 16.07 13.21 -9.54
CA HIS A 281 15.68 13.72 -8.23
C HIS A 281 16.21 12.90 -7.06
N PHE A 282 16.40 11.58 -7.26
CA PHE A 282 16.74 10.62 -6.23
C PHE A 282 17.80 9.63 -6.72
N ASP A 283 18.72 9.27 -5.83
CA ASP A 283 19.68 8.18 -6.06
C ASP A 283 19.23 6.95 -5.28
N TRP A 284 18.38 6.12 -5.88
CA TRP A 284 17.84 4.92 -5.26
C TRP A 284 18.56 3.63 -5.65
N ALA A 285 19.66 3.72 -6.41
CA ALA A 285 20.39 2.53 -6.86
C ALA A 285 21.10 1.81 -5.72
N ASP A 286 21.45 2.53 -4.66
CA ASP A 286 22.15 1.97 -3.50
C ASP A 286 21.42 2.31 -2.19
N MET A 287 20.27 1.67 -1.98
CA MET A 287 19.56 1.70 -0.71
C MET A 287 19.99 0.53 0.15
N ASP A 288 19.83 0.65 1.47
CA ASP A 288 20.13 -0.45 2.42
C ASP A 288 19.03 -1.50 2.42
N ARG A 289 17.77 -1.07 2.22
CA ARG A 289 16.60 -1.95 2.08
C ARG A 289 15.63 -1.41 1.03
N TYR A 290 15.00 -2.35 0.31
CA TYR A 290 13.91 -2.08 -0.63
C TYR A 290 12.65 -2.82 -0.15
N VAL A 291 11.81 -2.14 0.61
CA VAL A 291 10.55 -2.68 1.12
C VAL A 291 9.49 -2.53 0.04
N LEU A 292 9.24 -3.61 -0.67
CA LEU A 292 8.30 -3.64 -1.79
C LEU A 292 6.91 -4.12 -1.34
N HIS A 293 5.88 -3.75 -2.10
CA HIS A 293 4.57 -4.35 -1.96
C HIS A 293 4.64 -5.88 -2.15
N GLN A 294 3.97 -6.60 -1.27
CA GLN A 294 4.08 -8.05 -1.11
C GLN A 294 2.97 -8.77 -1.91
N VAL A 295 3.32 -9.36 -3.05
CA VAL A 295 2.37 -10.09 -3.90
C VAL A 295 2.77 -11.56 -4.04
N SER A 296 3.98 -11.82 -4.59
CA SER A 296 4.49 -13.17 -4.87
C SER A 296 5.96 -13.15 -5.24
N ASP A 297 6.61 -14.33 -5.27
CA ASP A 297 7.98 -14.48 -5.76
C ASP A 297 8.14 -13.92 -7.18
N VAL A 298 7.18 -14.20 -8.06
CA VAL A 298 7.22 -13.75 -9.47
C VAL A 298 7.24 -12.23 -9.56
N HIS A 299 6.35 -11.55 -8.84
CA HIS A 299 6.27 -10.09 -8.84
C HIS A 299 7.52 -9.45 -8.21
N THR A 300 7.98 -9.99 -7.08
CA THR A 300 9.19 -9.48 -6.41
C THR A 300 10.42 -9.60 -7.30
N ASN A 301 10.63 -10.76 -7.91
CA ASN A 301 11.78 -10.99 -8.78
C ASN A 301 11.72 -10.12 -10.05
N ALA A 302 10.54 -9.96 -10.65
CA ALA A 302 10.36 -9.08 -11.80
C ALA A 302 10.64 -7.61 -11.46
N PHE A 303 10.21 -7.15 -10.28
CA PHE A 303 10.49 -5.78 -9.82
C PHE A 303 12.00 -5.57 -9.61
N VAL A 304 12.65 -6.50 -8.91
CA VAL A 304 14.10 -6.49 -8.65
C VAL A 304 14.89 -6.45 -9.96
N GLU A 305 14.53 -7.30 -10.92
CA GLU A 305 15.15 -7.33 -12.25
C GLU A 305 14.92 -6.01 -13.00
N ALA A 306 13.70 -5.48 -12.97
CA ALA A 306 13.33 -4.27 -13.69
C ALA A 306 14.11 -3.02 -13.25
N ILE A 307 14.40 -2.88 -11.96
CA ILE A 307 15.16 -1.74 -11.41
C ILE A 307 16.63 -2.03 -11.15
N GLY A 308 17.07 -3.30 -11.26
CA GLY A 308 18.47 -3.70 -11.15
C GLY A 308 19.07 -3.62 -9.74
N VAL A 309 18.28 -3.91 -8.69
CA VAL A 309 18.73 -3.85 -7.29
C VAL A 309 19.10 -5.24 -6.73
N PRO A 310 19.95 -5.32 -5.70
CA PRO A 310 20.33 -6.60 -5.08
C PRO A 310 19.12 -7.28 -4.42
N ARG A 311 18.90 -8.56 -4.75
CA ARG A 311 17.76 -9.35 -4.24
C ARG A 311 17.78 -9.54 -2.73
N ASP A 312 18.96 -9.65 -2.14
CA ASP A 312 19.18 -9.84 -0.70
C ASP A 312 18.82 -8.60 0.13
N LYS A 313 18.77 -7.42 -0.49
CA LYS A 313 18.28 -6.18 0.13
C LYS A 313 16.74 -6.04 0.08
N VAL A 314 16.02 -7.00 -0.53
CA VAL A 314 14.55 -6.98 -0.70
C VAL A 314 13.89 -8.00 0.21
N PRO A 315 13.35 -7.59 1.37
CA PRO A 315 12.64 -8.47 2.28
C PRO A 315 11.32 -8.97 1.69
N THR A 316 10.91 -10.15 2.13
CA THR A 316 9.63 -10.74 1.72
C THR A 316 8.87 -11.29 2.92
N THR A 317 7.60 -10.97 3.01
CA THR A 317 6.68 -11.37 4.07
C THR A 317 5.43 -12.09 3.55
N TYR A 318 5.18 -12.06 2.23
CA TYR A 318 4.03 -12.74 1.61
C TYR A 318 3.99 -14.24 1.85
N GLN A 319 5.12 -14.89 2.14
CA GLN A 319 5.14 -16.32 2.49
C GLN A 319 4.33 -16.61 3.74
N ARG A 320 4.30 -15.66 4.70
CA ARG A 320 3.68 -15.78 6.04
C ARG A 320 2.36 -15.03 6.17
N PHE A 321 2.20 -13.94 5.41
CA PHE A 321 1.04 -13.06 5.54
C PHE A 321 0.15 -13.05 4.30
N GLY A 322 0.61 -13.58 3.17
CA GLY A 322 -0.05 -13.38 1.88
C GLY A 322 0.08 -11.93 1.39
N ASN A 323 -0.77 -11.55 0.46
CA ASN A 323 -0.91 -10.16 0.01
C ASN A 323 -1.94 -9.46 0.91
N VAL A 324 -1.48 -8.55 1.76
CA VAL A 324 -2.32 -7.79 2.71
C VAL A 324 -2.64 -6.39 2.14
N GLY A 325 -2.78 -6.27 0.82
CA GLY A 325 -3.12 -5.00 0.21
C GLY A 325 -2.16 -3.85 0.61
N PRO A 326 -2.67 -2.65 0.90
CA PRO A 326 -1.87 -1.49 1.31
C PRO A 326 -1.06 -1.72 2.58
N ALA A 327 -1.54 -2.56 3.53
CA ALA A 327 -0.82 -2.90 4.75
C ALA A 327 0.47 -3.68 4.52
N SER A 328 0.66 -4.30 3.34
CA SER A 328 1.84 -5.13 3.06
C SER A 328 3.16 -4.39 3.24
N ILE A 329 3.27 -3.16 2.78
CA ILE A 329 4.50 -2.35 2.92
C ILE A 329 4.78 -2.02 4.39
N PRO A 330 3.87 -1.40 5.16
CA PRO A 330 4.14 -1.09 6.56
C PRO A 330 4.31 -2.33 7.45
N ILE A 331 3.65 -3.46 7.16
CA ILE A 331 3.87 -4.73 7.87
C ILE A 331 5.30 -5.22 7.62
N THR A 332 5.78 -5.19 6.37
CA THR A 332 7.15 -5.60 6.04
C THR A 332 8.19 -4.66 6.64
N LEU A 333 7.92 -3.34 6.62
CA LEU A 333 8.78 -2.36 7.26
C LEU A 333 8.91 -2.62 8.77
N ALA A 334 7.79 -2.83 9.46
CA ALA A 334 7.78 -3.14 10.89
C ALA A 334 8.49 -4.47 11.22
N ASP A 335 8.34 -5.51 10.39
CA ASP A 335 9.04 -6.79 10.53
C ASP A 335 10.57 -6.63 10.38
N GLU A 336 11.03 -5.81 9.42
CA GLU A 336 12.46 -5.51 9.24
C GLU A 336 13.05 -4.72 10.42
N VAL A 337 12.31 -3.74 10.94
CA VAL A 337 12.70 -2.95 12.11
C VAL A 337 12.77 -3.83 13.36
N ALA A 338 11.72 -4.60 13.63
CA ALA A 338 11.66 -5.50 14.79
C ALA A 338 12.76 -6.58 14.72
N GLY A 339 13.15 -7.00 13.51
CA GLY A 339 14.23 -7.94 13.28
C GLY A 339 15.64 -7.32 13.35
N GLY A 340 15.78 -6.01 13.59
CA GLY A 340 17.07 -5.31 13.61
C GLY A 340 17.79 -5.28 12.26
N ARG A 341 17.04 -5.46 11.16
CA ARG A 341 17.57 -5.49 9.80
C ARG A 341 17.55 -4.11 9.12
N ILE A 342 16.85 -3.15 9.71
CA ILE A 342 16.93 -1.72 9.42
C ILE A 342 17.52 -1.04 10.66
N ARG A 343 18.52 -0.19 10.47
CA ARG A 343 19.32 0.42 11.53
C ARG A 343 19.35 1.94 11.37
N PRO A 344 19.63 2.70 12.43
CA PRO A 344 19.84 4.14 12.33
C PRO A 344 20.90 4.49 11.27
N GLY A 345 20.54 5.38 10.36
CA GLY A 345 21.36 5.82 9.23
C GLY A 345 21.08 5.09 7.91
N ASP A 346 20.33 3.99 7.94
CA ASP A 346 19.98 3.25 6.71
C ASP A 346 19.05 4.08 5.81
N ARG A 347 19.21 3.89 4.52
CA ARG A 347 18.31 4.41 3.49
C ARG A 347 17.33 3.31 3.08
N VAL A 348 16.04 3.59 3.24
CA VAL A 348 14.98 2.62 2.98
C VAL A 348 14.10 3.10 1.84
N PHE A 349 13.98 2.27 0.81
CA PHE A 349 13.03 2.48 -0.27
C PHE A 349 11.71 1.77 0.04
N LEU A 350 10.61 2.48 -0.11
CA LEU A 350 9.25 1.93 -0.11
C LEU A 350 8.69 2.01 -1.52
N GLY A 351 8.11 0.93 -2.04
CA GLY A 351 7.52 1.03 -3.37
C GLY A 351 6.77 -0.20 -3.83
N GLY A 352 6.05 -0.04 -4.92
CA GLY A 352 5.27 -1.12 -5.50
C GLY A 352 4.42 -0.70 -6.68
N VAL A 353 3.63 -1.67 -7.13
CA VAL A 353 2.61 -1.51 -8.16
C VAL A 353 1.26 -1.88 -7.56
N GLY A 354 0.26 -1.08 -7.84
CA GLY A 354 -1.14 -1.35 -7.52
C GLY A 354 -2.00 -1.44 -8.78
N SER A 355 -3.18 -2.04 -8.63
CA SER A 355 -4.18 -2.02 -9.72
C SER A 355 -4.51 -0.57 -10.13
N GLY A 356 -4.87 -0.42 -11.42
CA GLY A 356 -5.17 0.89 -11.96
C GLY A 356 -4.50 1.22 -13.30
N ILE A 357 -3.30 0.90 -13.74
CA ILE A 357 -2.13 0.55 -12.92
C ILE A 357 -1.49 1.82 -12.38
N ASN A 358 -1.05 1.76 -11.14
CA ASN A 358 -0.26 2.84 -10.55
C ASN A 358 1.04 2.28 -9.98
N THR A 359 2.07 3.12 -9.87
CA THR A 359 3.28 2.86 -9.07
C THR A 359 3.54 4.03 -8.13
N ALA A 360 4.02 3.73 -6.93
CA ALA A 360 4.49 4.72 -5.97
C ALA A 360 5.84 4.27 -5.42
N MET A 361 6.73 5.22 -5.23
CA MET A 361 8.10 5.03 -4.76
C MET A 361 8.43 6.14 -3.77
N MET A 362 9.01 5.82 -2.63
CA MET A 362 9.34 6.77 -1.57
C MET A 362 10.66 6.40 -0.90
N GLU A 363 11.46 7.38 -0.52
CA GLU A 363 12.68 7.22 0.26
C GLU A 363 12.47 7.67 1.70
N LEU A 364 12.91 6.82 2.63
CA LEU A 364 13.08 7.14 4.04
C LEU A 364 14.57 7.12 4.40
N ARG A 365 14.98 7.96 5.34
CA ARG A 365 16.27 7.87 6.05
C ARG A 365 15.98 7.49 7.49
N TRP A 366 16.43 6.29 7.84
CA TRP A 366 16.15 5.66 9.13
C TRP A 366 17.02 6.20 10.26
#